data_37196bae92413906edcc9e418167afba
#
_entry.id   37196bae92413906edcc9e418167afba
#
_cell.length_a   1.000
_cell.length_b   1.000
_cell.length_c   1.000
_cell.angle_alpha   90.00
_cell.angle_beta   90.00
_cell.angle_gamma   90.00
#
_symmetry.space_group_name_H-M   'P 1'
#
loop_
_entity.id
_entity.type
_entity.pdbx_description
1 polymer ?
#
loop_
_entity_poly.entity_id
_entity_poly.type
_entity_poly.pdbx_seq_one_letter_code
_entity_poly.pdbx_strand_id
1 'polypeptide(L)'
;MKRPLRLIIFAGIALVLFYFVQETFFNDDNYIKPLLQERKAKDLTFRGRTNSPLPDESRRNFKNLVYYEPNLDLRVKAKVAQLPKQDTLLMPMTNGSTEAYLRYATATFELQGQPQRLTLYKKVNRTADEEEQLFVPFTDKTNGFETYGGGRFLDIPFEEDAETVVLDFNRAYSPFCAFNPDYVCPVPPQDNRLSIAIPAGEKTYEGAH
;
A
#
# COMPACT_ATOMS: atom_id res chain seq x y z
N MET A 1 -15.39 -48.55 -29.33
CA MET A 1 -14.08 -48.05 -28.86
C MET A 1 -13.97 -46.52 -28.69
N LYS A 2 -15.02 -45.68 -28.83
CA LYS A 2 -14.93 -44.22 -28.74
C LYS A 2 -15.39 -43.61 -27.37
N ARG A 3 -16.02 -44.40 -26.47
CA ARG A 3 -16.51 -43.90 -25.14
C ARG A 3 -15.41 -43.69 -24.10
N PRO A 4 -14.38 -44.56 -23.92
CA PRO A 4 -13.38 -44.36 -22.88
C PRO A 4 -12.49 -43.13 -23.13
N LEU A 5 -12.18 -42.79 -24.38
CA LEU A 5 -11.35 -41.63 -24.72
C LEU A 5 -12.05 -40.30 -24.34
N ARG A 6 -13.36 -40.20 -24.55
CA ARG A 6 -14.15 -39.01 -24.12
C ARG A 6 -14.15 -38.85 -22.60
N LEU A 7 -14.31 -39.94 -21.86
CA LEU A 7 -14.25 -39.92 -20.39
C LEU A 7 -12.90 -39.43 -19.85
N ILE A 8 -11.79 -39.87 -20.48
CA ILE A 8 -10.43 -39.46 -20.11
C ILE A 8 -10.25 -37.93 -20.39
N ILE A 9 -10.75 -37.46 -21.53
CA ILE A 9 -10.69 -36.01 -21.87
C ILE A 9 -11.50 -35.18 -20.88
N PHE A 10 -12.72 -35.60 -20.53
CA PHE A 10 -13.55 -34.90 -19.54
C PHE A 10 -12.94 -34.93 -18.13
N ALA A 11 -12.32 -36.03 -17.72
CA ALA A 11 -11.60 -36.12 -16.45
C ALA A 11 -10.37 -35.21 -16.41
N GLY A 12 -9.64 -35.10 -17.54
CA GLY A 12 -8.51 -34.18 -17.66
C GLY A 12 -8.94 -32.72 -17.60
N ILE A 13 -10.02 -32.34 -18.27
CA ILE A 13 -10.57 -30.97 -18.22
C ILE A 13 -11.07 -30.67 -16.81
N ALA A 14 -11.76 -31.59 -16.15
CA ALA A 14 -12.25 -31.41 -14.78
C ALA A 14 -11.09 -31.24 -13.76
N LEU A 15 -10.01 -31.99 -13.94
CA LEU A 15 -8.78 -31.83 -13.11
C LEU A 15 -8.11 -30.47 -13.32
N VAL A 16 -8.00 -30.01 -14.55
CA VAL A 16 -7.44 -28.69 -14.87
C VAL A 16 -8.31 -27.58 -14.31
N LEU A 17 -9.63 -27.67 -14.47
CA LEU A 17 -10.58 -26.71 -13.91
C LEU A 17 -10.53 -26.71 -12.36
N PHE A 18 -10.45 -27.89 -11.74
CA PHE A 18 -10.32 -28.04 -10.29
C PHE A 18 -9.00 -27.43 -9.79
N TYR A 19 -7.89 -27.63 -10.53
CA TYR A 19 -6.60 -27.00 -10.20
C TYR A 19 -6.68 -25.47 -10.30
N PHE A 20 -7.24 -24.93 -11.38
CA PHE A 20 -7.44 -23.49 -11.52
C PHE A 20 -8.34 -22.90 -10.44
N VAL A 21 -9.44 -23.56 -10.08
CA VAL A 21 -10.32 -23.14 -8.99
C VAL A 21 -9.57 -23.15 -7.66
N GLN A 22 -8.83 -24.22 -7.37
CA GLN A 22 -8.01 -24.29 -6.15
C GLN A 22 -6.96 -23.19 -6.11
N GLU A 23 -6.22 -22.96 -7.17
CA GLU A 23 -5.17 -21.94 -7.23
C GLU A 23 -5.74 -20.53 -7.03
N THR A 24 -6.88 -20.23 -7.61
CA THR A 24 -7.55 -18.93 -7.46
C THR A 24 -8.06 -18.73 -6.01
N PHE A 25 -8.86 -19.66 -5.50
CA PHE A 25 -9.48 -19.49 -4.17
C PHE A 25 -8.49 -19.60 -3.00
N PHE A 26 -7.50 -20.50 -3.08
CA PHE A 26 -6.51 -20.66 -1.99
C PHE A 26 -5.48 -19.52 -1.96
N ASN A 27 -5.11 -18.94 -3.10
CA ASN A 27 -4.23 -17.77 -3.14
C ASN A 27 -4.90 -16.53 -2.55
N ASP A 28 -6.18 -16.31 -2.86
CA ASP A 28 -6.96 -15.19 -2.33
C ASP A 28 -7.08 -15.27 -0.80
N ASP A 29 -7.41 -16.44 -0.25
CA ASP A 29 -7.51 -16.66 1.19
C ASP A 29 -6.18 -16.48 1.92
N ASN A 30 -5.08 -16.93 1.34
CA ASN A 30 -3.73 -16.80 1.89
C ASN A 30 -3.22 -15.35 1.92
N TYR A 31 -3.77 -14.49 1.07
CA TYR A 31 -3.45 -13.07 1.05
C TYR A 31 -4.43 -12.26 1.92
N ILE A 32 -5.72 -12.47 1.75
CA ILE A 32 -6.77 -11.65 2.39
C ILE A 32 -6.77 -11.82 3.91
N LYS A 33 -6.63 -13.05 4.42
CA LYS A 33 -6.65 -13.32 5.86
C LYS A 33 -5.54 -12.57 6.64
N PRO A 34 -4.26 -12.64 6.23
CA PRO A 34 -3.20 -11.83 6.84
C PRO A 34 -3.46 -10.33 6.76
N LEU A 35 -3.88 -9.81 5.61
CA LEU A 35 -4.20 -8.40 5.43
C LEU A 35 -5.29 -7.93 6.42
N LEU A 36 -6.36 -8.71 6.59
CA LEU A 36 -7.41 -8.38 7.55
C LEU A 36 -6.94 -8.48 9.01
N GLN A 37 -6.00 -9.37 9.31
CA GLN A 37 -5.37 -9.44 10.64
C GLN A 37 -4.49 -8.22 10.91
N GLU A 38 -3.72 -7.75 9.94
CA GLU A 38 -2.92 -6.52 10.04
C GLU A 38 -3.80 -5.29 10.27
N ARG A 39 -4.93 -5.17 9.55
CA ARG A 39 -5.91 -4.10 9.76
C ARG A 39 -6.49 -4.12 11.18
N LYS A 40 -6.84 -5.30 11.69
CA LYS A 40 -7.29 -5.47 13.08
C LYS A 40 -6.20 -5.11 14.10
N ALA A 41 -4.95 -5.51 13.84
CA ALA A 41 -3.83 -5.15 14.71
C ALA A 41 -3.61 -3.64 14.75
N LYS A 42 -3.73 -2.95 13.61
CA LYS A 42 -3.68 -1.49 13.53
C LYS A 42 -4.82 -0.84 14.31
N ASP A 43 -6.05 -1.34 14.21
CA ASP A 43 -7.18 -0.86 15.00
C ASP A 43 -6.94 -1.00 16.52
N LEU A 44 -6.30 -2.08 16.95
CA LEU A 44 -5.91 -2.27 18.35
C LEU A 44 -4.87 -1.24 18.79
N THR A 45 -3.88 -0.93 17.95
CA THR A 45 -2.90 0.13 18.20
C THR A 45 -3.57 1.47 18.35
N PHE A 46 -4.50 1.83 17.45
CA PHE A 46 -5.24 3.09 17.48
C PHE A 46 -6.13 3.21 18.73
N ARG A 47 -6.66 2.11 19.21
CA ARG A 47 -7.47 2.04 20.45
C ARG A 47 -6.60 2.08 21.71
N GLY A 48 -5.34 1.67 21.59
CA GLY A 48 -4.39 1.57 22.70
C GLY A 48 -4.07 2.91 23.35
N ARG A 49 -3.62 2.88 24.61
CA ARG A 49 -3.26 4.11 25.34
C ARG A 49 -1.84 4.61 25.04
N THR A 50 -0.93 3.70 24.69
CA THR A 50 0.50 4.01 24.67
C THR A 50 1.00 4.46 23.29
N ASN A 51 0.45 3.93 22.20
CA ASN A 51 0.97 4.14 20.85
C ASN A 51 -0.11 4.62 19.85
N SER A 52 -1.24 5.10 20.37
CA SER A 52 -2.31 5.62 19.51
C SER A 52 -1.91 6.99 18.96
N PRO A 53 -2.04 7.24 17.66
CA PRO A 53 -1.89 8.59 17.11
C PRO A 53 -3.10 9.48 17.40
N LEU A 54 -4.22 8.92 17.86
CA LEU A 54 -5.43 9.67 18.12
C LEU A 54 -5.31 10.49 19.41
N PRO A 55 -5.83 11.73 19.41
CA PRO A 55 -6.06 12.49 20.66
C PRO A 55 -6.94 11.66 21.61
N ASP A 56 -6.79 11.87 22.92
CA ASP A 56 -7.48 11.10 23.95
C ASP A 56 -9.00 11.10 23.80
N GLU A 57 -9.57 12.20 23.36
CA GLU A 57 -11.01 12.31 23.11
C GLU A 57 -11.46 11.45 21.94
N SER A 58 -10.83 11.59 20.79
CA SER A 58 -11.11 10.80 19.59
C SER A 58 -10.88 9.31 19.82
N ARG A 59 -9.83 8.98 20.58
CA ARG A 59 -9.48 7.59 20.92
C ARG A 59 -10.57 6.90 21.76
N ARG A 60 -11.23 7.61 22.69
CA ARG A 60 -12.33 7.05 23.50
C ARG A 60 -13.54 6.64 22.68
N ASN A 61 -13.76 7.34 21.57
CA ASN A 61 -14.87 7.10 20.66
C ASN A 61 -14.47 6.25 19.43
N PHE A 62 -13.20 5.86 19.32
CA PHE A 62 -12.67 5.12 18.19
C PHE A 62 -13.27 3.71 18.11
N LYS A 63 -13.82 3.38 16.96
CA LYS A 63 -14.35 2.04 16.66
C LYS A 63 -13.37 1.23 15.85
N ASN A 64 -13.05 1.69 14.65
CA ASN A 64 -12.10 1.08 13.70
C ASN A 64 -11.75 2.09 12.62
N LEU A 65 -10.65 1.84 11.94
CA LEU A 65 -10.32 2.50 10.68
C LEU A 65 -11.23 1.98 9.56
N VAL A 66 -11.43 2.78 8.55
CA VAL A 66 -12.24 2.41 7.39
C VAL A 66 -11.32 2.08 6.23
N TYR A 67 -11.61 0.99 5.53
CA TYR A 67 -10.83 0.50 4.41
C TYR A 67 -11.72 0.22 3.21
N TYR A 68 -11.11 0.21 2.04
CA TYR A 68 -11.71 -0.47 0.90
C TYR A 68 -11.65 -1.99 1.09
N GLU A 69 -12.56 -2.69 0.43
CA GLU A 69 -12.47 -4.15 0.32
C GLU A 69 -11.15 -4.54 -0.34
N PRO A 70 -10.51 -5.64 0.09
CA PRO A 70 -9.30 -6.13 -0.55
C PRO A 70 -9.52 -6.41 -2.04
N ASN A 71 -8.63 -5.89 -2.88
CA ASN A 71 -8.66 -6.12 -4.32
C ASN A 71 -7.28 -6.55 -4.81
N LEU A 72 -7.16 -7.77 -5.32
CA LEU A 72 -5.91 -8.33 -5.80
C LEU A 72 -5.37 -7.62 -7.05
N ASP A 73 -6.24 -7.04 -7.88
CA ASP A 73 -5.83 -6.26 -9.06
C ASP A 73 -5.07 -4.99 -8.67
N LEU A 74 -5.20 -4.56 -7.41
CA LEU A 74 -4.49 -3.41 -6.84
C LEU A 74 -3.24 -3.81 -6.03
N ARG A 75 -2.79 -5.05 -6.20
CA ARG A 75 -1.49 -5.58 -5.76
C ARG A 75 -0.63 -5.86 -6.99
N VAL A 76 0.11 -4.84 -7.44
CA VAL A 76 0.77 -4.86 -8.74
C VAL A 76 2.27 -5.12 -8.63
N LYS A 77 2.81 -5.92 -9.53
CA LYS A 77 4.24 -6.10 -9.69
C LYS A 77 4.79 -4.98 -10.57
N ALA A 78 5.69 -4.16 -10.02
CA ALA A 78 6.31 -3.04 -10.71
C ALA A 78 7.77 -3.38 -11.07
N LYS A 79 8.23 -2.95 -12.23
CA LYS A 79 9.64 -3.01 -12.61
C LYS A 79 10.38 -1.89 -11.91
N VAL A 80 11.52 -2.20 -11.33
CA VAL A 80 12.39 -1.25 -10.65
C VAL A 80 13.55 -0.86 -11.56
N ALA A 81 13.80 0.44 -11.66
CA ALA A 81 14.99 0.99 -12.29
C ALA A 81 15.68 1.88 -11.25
N GLN A 82 16.87 1.51 -10.84
CA GLN A 82 17.69 2.36 -9.99
C GLN A 82 18.02 3.66 -10.71
N LEU A 83 18.01 4.77 -10.00
CA LEU A 83 18.39 6.07 -10.58
C LEU A 83 19.90 6.11 -10.77
N PRO A 84 20.38 6.50 -11.97
CA PRO A 84 21.83 6.54 -12.28
C PRO A 84 22.60 7.45 -11.32
N LYS A 85 21.95 8.48 -10.83
CA LYS A 85 22.43 9.37 -9.80
C LYS A 85 21.38 9.45 -8.71
N GLN A 86 21.68 8.83 -7.58
CA GLN A 86 20.86 8.96 -6.39
C GLN A 86 21.10 10.36 -5.82
N ASP A 87 20.05 11.16 -5.72
CA ASP A 87 20.07 12.49 -5.10
C ASP A 87 19.16 12.54 -3.87
N THR A 88 19.49 13.45 -2.98
CA THR A 88 18.68 13.68 -1.79
C THR A 88 17.59 14.70 -2.09
N LEU A 89 16.34 14.32 -1.88
CA LEU A 89 15.20 15.22 -1.87
C LEU A 89 15.00 15.77 -0.46
N LEU A 90 14.91 17.06 -0.29
CA LEU A 90 14.35 17.69 0.89
C LEU A 90 12.82 17.64 0.74
N MET A 91 12.20 16.58 1.27
CA MET A 91 10.76 16.37 1.17
C MET A 91 10.04 17.35 2.08
N PRO A 92 9.07 18.12 1.55
CA PRO A 92 8.29 19.04 2.39
C PRO A 92 7.49 18.28 3.45
N MET A 93 7.39 18.87 4.64
CA MET A 93 6.59 18.36 5.76
C MET A 93 5.37 19.25 5.98
N THR A 94 4.33 18.71 6.60
CA THR A 94 3.05 19.43 6.84
C THR A 94 3.19 20.70 7.68
N ASN A 95 4.25 20.85 8.46
CA ASN A 95 4.55 22.06 9.25
C ASN A 95 5.44 23.07 8.52
N GLY A 96 5.76 22.84 7.23
CA GLY A 96 6.65 23.69 6.43
C GLY A 96 8.15 23.41 6.59
N SER A 97 8.55 22.47 7.47
CA SER A 97 9.93 21.98 7.52
C SER A 97 10.23 21.02 6.37
N THR A 98 11.44 20.50 6.30
CA THR A 98 11.83 19.48 5.32
C THR A 98 12.54 18.32 6.00
N GLU A 99 12.40 17.13 5.44
CA GLU A 99 13.15 15.92 5.83
C GLU A 99 13.89 15.34 4.62
N ALA A 100 15.10 14.85 4.85
CA ALA A 100 15.97 14.34 3.79
C ALA A 100 15.61 12.88 3.44
N TYR A 101 15.26 12.65 2.17
CA TYR A 101 15.03 11.33 1.59
C TYR A 101 15.91 11.13 0.36
N LEU A 102 16.50 9.96 0.24
CA LEU A 102 17.21 9.57 -0.97
C LEU A 102 16.19 9.10 -2.01
N ARG A 103 16.21 9.68 -3.23
CA ARG A 103 15.53 9.10 -4.39
C ARG A 103 16.29 7.85 -4.80
N TYR A 104 15.77 6.69 -4.43
CA TYR A 104 16.48 5.42 -4.61
C TYR A 104 16.28 4.84 -6.01
N ALA A 105 15.03 4.67 -6.41
CA ALA A 105 14.67 4.03 -7.65
C ALA A 105 13.32 4.52 -8.19
N THR A 106 12.98 4.11 -9.40
CA THR A 106 11.67 4.33 -10.00
C THR A 106 10.99 2.98 -10.20
N ALA A 107 9.75 2.86 -9.74
CA ALA A 107 8.87 1.72 -10.01
C ALA A 107 7.91 2.07 -11.15
N THR A 108 7.92 1.25 -12.20
CA THR A 108 7.02 1.39 -13.37
C THR A 108 6.10 0.18 -13.46
N PHE A 109 4.82 0.43 -13.67
CA PHE A 109 3.79 -0.60 -13.71
C PHE A 109 2.62 -0.16 -14.60
N GLU A 110 1.79 -1.12 -14.98
CA GLU A 110 0.54 -0.86 -15.66
C GLU A 110 -0.62 -1.09 -14.69
N LEU A 111 -1.58 -0.18 -14.65
CA LEU A 111 -2.78 -0.31 -13.85
C LEU A 111 -3.97 0.32 -14.58
N GLN A 112 -5.08 -0.40 -14.66
CA GLN A 112 -6.27 0.00 -15.42
C GLN A 112 -5.95 0.33 -16.89
N GLY A 113 -5.03 -0.42 -17.52
CA GLY A 113 -4.60 -0.21 -18.90
C GLY A 113 -3.77 1.06 -19.12
N GLN A 114 -3.30 1.71 -18.06
CA GLN A 114 -2.51 2.93 -18.14
C GLN A 114 -1.13 2.73 -17.50
N PRO A 115 -0.04 3.19 -18.14
CA PRO A 115 1.28 3.17 -17.55
C PRO A 115 1.36 4.16 -16.39
N GLN A 116 1.89 3.69 -15.28
CA GLN A 116 2.09 4.47 -14.06
C GLN A 116 3.54 4.40 -13.62
N ARG A 117 3.97 5.41 -12.85
CA ARG A 117 5.31 5.48 -12.28
C ARG A 117 5.26 6.08 -10.89
N LEU A 118 6.06 5.52 -9.98
CA LEU A 118 6.30 6.05 -8.63
C LEU A 118 7.79 6.06 -8.33
N THR A 119 8.27 7.09 -7.69
CA THR A 119 9.61 7.15 -7.12
C THR A 119 9.60 6.48 -5.76
N LEU A 120 10.57 5.61 -5.52
CA LEU A 120 10.81 4.91 -4.26
C LEU A 120 11.88 5.68 -3.49
N TYR A 121 11.62 5.97 -2.23
CA TYR A 121 12.50 6.77 -1.38
C TYR A 121 13.10 5.91 -0.27
N LYS A 122 14.33 6.27 0.15
CA LYS A 122 14.95 5.77 1.40
C LYS A 122 15.09 6.94 2.37
N LYS A 123 14.72 6.73 3.62
CA LYS A 123 14.94 7.71 4.68
C LYS A 123 16.46 7.81 4.97
N VAL A 124 17.00 9.03 4.92
CA VAL A 124 18.45 9.25 5.12
C VAL A 124 18.84 9.08 6.60
N ASN A 125 18.04 9.67 7.49
CA ASN A 125 18.32 9.64 8.95
C ASN A 125 17.47 8.56 9.64
N ARG A 126 17.71 7.30 9.29
CA ARG A 126 17.06 6.15 9.92
C ARG A 126 17.78 5.77 11.20
N THR A 127 17.03 5.43 12.26
CA THR A 127 17.59 4.87 13.50
C THR A 127 17.93 3.37 13.29
N ALA A 128 18.81 2.82 14.12
CA ALA A 128 19.26 1.43 13.97
C ALA A 128 18.17 0.38 14.18
N ASP A 129 17.11 0.74 14.87
CA ASP A 129 15.96 -0.12 15.21
C ASP A 129 14.83 -0.02 14.17
N GLU A 130 14.89 0.95 13.24
CA GLU A 130 13.95 1.02 12.12
C GLU A 130 14.32 -0.03 11.05
N GLU A 131 13.36 -0.85 10.63
CA GLU A 131 13.55 -1.75 9.50
C GLU A 131 13.87 -0.97 8.22
N GLU A 132 14.74 -1.55 7.39
CA GLU A 132 15.06 -0.91 6.11
C GLU A 132 13.93 -1.13 5.12
N GLN A 133 13.28 -0.04 4.76
CA GLN A 133 12.11 -0.03 3.89
C GLN A 133 12.24 1.05 2.82
N LEU A 134 11.59 0.82 1.68
CA LEU A 134 11.36 1.84 0.68
C LEU A 134 10.04 2.54 0.99
N PHE A 135 10.11 3.83 1.18
CA PHE A 135 8.96 4.69 1.43
C PHE A 135 8.38 5.20 0.11
N VAL A 136 7.08 5.08 -0.08
CA VAL A 136 6.37 5.47 -1.29
C VAL A 136 5.17 6.35 -0.94
N PRO A 137 5.41 7.65 -0.70
CA PRO A 137 4.32 8.61 -0.54
C PRO A 137 3.71 8.91 -1.92
N PHE A 138 2.37 8.89 -2.03
CA PHE A 138 1.69 9.13 -3.31
C PHE A 138 0.35 9.82 -3.13
N THR A 139 -0.11 10.44 -4.21
CA THR A 139 -1.48 10.93 -4.36
C THR A 139 -2.14 10.28 -5.57
N ASP A 140 -3.45 10.15 -5.52
CA ASP A 140 -4.28 9.59 -6.59
C ASP A 140 -5.64 10.32 -6.66
N LYS A 141 -6.52 9.93 -7.58
CA LYS A 141 -7.81 10.62 -7.75
C LYS A 141 -8.83 10.39 -6.63
N THR A 142 -8.56 9.52 -5.67
CA THR A 142 -9.43 9.34 -4.50
C THR A 142 -9.17 10.36 -3.39
N ASN A 143 -8.00 11.05 -3.42
CA ASN A 143 -7.62 11.99 -2.37
C ASN A 143 -8.56 13.19 -2.27
N GLY A 144 -8.99 13.50 -1.05
CA GLY A 144 -9.93 14.58 -0.75
C GLY A 144 -11.40 14.23 -0.99
N PHE A 145 -11.69 13.00 -1.46
CA PHE A 145 -13.04 12.48 -1.63
C PHE A 145 -13.27 11.26 -0.73
N GLU A 146 -12.62 10.15 -1.03
CA GLU A 146 -12.78 8.88 -0.30
C GLU A 146 -11.58 8.57 0.59
N THR A 147 -10.41 9.15 0.28
CA THR A 147 -9.19 8.99 1.05
C THR A 147 -8.64 10.34 1.49
N TYR A 148 -7.71 10.34 2.45
CA TYR A 148 -7.14 11.56 3.00
C TYR A 148 -6.57 12.49 1.93
N GLY A 149 -6.93 13.76 1.98
CA GLY A 149 -6.57 14.77 0.97
C GLY A 149 -5.07 15.02 0.83
N GLY A 150 -4.29 14.80 1.88
CA GLY A 150 -2.83 14.94 1.88
C GLY A 150 -2.07 13.78 1.25
N GLY A 151 -2.75 12.76 0.73
CA GLY A 151 -2.14 11.57 0.14
C GLY A 151 -2.02 10.40 1.11
N ARG A 152 -1.48 9.29 0.60
CA ARG A 152 -1.27 8.05 1.35
C ARG A 152 0.14 7.53 1.14
N PHE A 153 0.54 6.60 1.97
CA PHE A 153 1.87 6.02 1.99
C PHE A 153 1.82 4.51 1.77
N LEU A 154 2.89 3.99 1.19
CA LEU A 154 3.22 2.56 1.18
C LEU A 154 4.64 2.41 1.70
N ASP A 155 4.85 1.41 2.55
CA ASP A 155 6.16 0.92 2.94
C ASP A 155 6.41 -0.42 2.27
N ILE A 156 7.55 -0.55 1.61
CA ILE A 156 7.93 -1.75 0.85
C ILE A 156 9.21 -2.29 1.48
N PRO A 157 9.29 -3.59 1.82
CA PRO A 157 10.55 -4.20 2.27
C PRO A 157 11.67 -3.89 1.29
N PHE A 158 12.81 -3.46 1.83
CA PHE A 158 13.98 -3.17 0.99
C PHE A 158 14.70 -4.47 0.62
N GLU A 159 14.91 -4.67 -0.67
CA GLU A 159 15.78 -5.70 -1.22
C GLU A 159 16.79 -5.04 -2.13
N GLU A 160 18.07 -5.24 -1.85
CA GLU A 160 19.15 -4.69 -2.67
C GLU A 160 19.09 -5.30 -4.08
N ASP A 161 19.28 -4.47 -5.11
CA ASP A 161 19.28 -4.86 -6.53
C ASP A 161 18.00 -5.57 -7.02
N ALA A 162 16.88 -5.40 -6.33
CA ALA A 162 15.62 -5.95 -6.78
C ALA A 162 15.20 -5.36 -8.14
N GLU A 163 15.02 -6.21 -9.14
CA GLU A 163 14.52 -5.80 -10.47
C GLU A 163 13.01 -5.50 -10.45
N THR A 164 12.32 -6.00 -9.45
CA THR A 164 10.86 -5.82 -9.30
C THR A 164 10.47 -5.67 -7.84
N VAL A 165 9.41 -4.91 -7.59
CA VAL A 165 8.77 -4.81 -6.28
C VAL A 165 7.27 -5.04 -6.40
N VAL A 166 6.63 -5.40 -5.30
CA VAL A 166 5.18 -5.47 -5.22
C VAL A 166 4.66 -4.18 -4.58
N LEU A 167 3.90 -3.40 -5.34
CA LEU A 167 3.12 -2.28 -4.85
C LEU A 167 1.75 -2.78 -4.43
N ASP A 168 1.56 -3.00 -3.15
CA ASP A 168 0.31 -3.50 -2.60
C ASP A 168 -0.54 -2.34 -2.08
N PHE A 169 -1.35 -1.76 -2.96
CA PHE A 169 -2.19 -0.62 -2.60
C PHE A 169 -3.28 -0.95 -1.56
N ASN A 170 -3.59 -2.24 -1.33
CA ASN A 170 -4.48 -2.63 -0.23
C ASN A 170 -3.88 -2.34 1.15
N ARG A 171 -2.57 -2.11 1.22
CA ARG A 171 -1.80 -1.71 2.42
C ARG A 171 -1.54 -0.21 2.48
N ALA A 172 -2.02 0.56 1.48
CA ALA A 172 -1.88 2.01 1.51
C ALA A 172 -2.55 2.60 2.76
N TYR A 173 -1.84 3.48 3.45
CA TYR A 173 -2.30 4.04 4.72
C TYR A 173 -2.20 5.57 4.74
N SER A 174 -3.04 6.18 5.56
CA SER A 174 -3.01 7.61 5.82
C SER A 174 -1.93 7.96 6.84
N PRO A 175 -1.19 9.08 6.64
CA PRO A 175 -0.23 9.57 7.63
C PRO A 175 -0.91 9.94 8.95
N PHE A 176 -0.17 9.95 10.06
CA PHE A 176 -0.72 10.26 11.38
C PHE A 176 -1.33 11.65 11.48
N CYS A 177 -0.85 12.61 10.69
CA CYS A 177 -1.47 13.95 10.61
C CYS A 177 -2.90 13.97 10.06
N ALA A 178 -3.34 12.87 9.41
CA ALA A 178 -4.74 12.66 9.03
C ALA A 178 -5.66 12.39 10.24
N PHE A 179 -5.09 12.02 11.38
CA PHE A 179 -5.80 11.63 12.60
C PHE A 179 -5.58 12.63 13.75
N ASN A 180 -4.44 13.31 13.74
CA ASN A 180 -4.05 14.27 14.76
C ASN A 180 -3.14 15.34 14.15
N PRO A 181 -3.52 16.61 14.13
CA PRO A 181 -2.75 17.70 13.54
C PRO A 181 -1.41 17.97 14.23
N ASP A 182 -1.17 17.44 15.42
CA ASP A 182 0.11 17.59 16.13
C ASP A 182 1.24 16.78 15.45
N TYR A 183 0.90 15.81 14.58
CA TYR A 183 1.89 15.05 13.84
C TYR A 183 2.38 15.81 12.61
N VAL A 184 3.69 15.77 12.42
CA VAL A 184 4.36 16.31 11.23
C VAL A 184 4.65 15.17 10.26
N CYS A 185 4.11 15.24 9.06
CA CYS A 185 4.18 14.16 8.08
C CYS A 185 4.74 14.64 6.74
N PRO A 186 5.44 13.75 6.00
CA PRO A 186 5.87 14.04 4.65
C PRO A 186 4.71 14.37 3.71
N VAL A 187 4.91 15.34 2.84
CA VAL A 187 3.97 15.67 1.77
C VAL A 187 4.39 14.95 0.49
N PRO A 188 3.54 14.10 -0.11
CA PRO A 188 3.87 13.39 -1.33
C PRO A 188 4.35 14.33 -2.44
N PRO A 189 5.52 14.03 -3.05
CA PRO A 189 6.04 14.84 -4.15
C PRO A 189 5.12 14.76 -5.39
N GLN A 190 5.14 15.80 -6.21
CA GLN A 190 4.33 15.84 -7.45
C GLN A 190 4.64 14.69 -8.40
N ASP A 191 5.90 14.21 -8.42
CA ASP A 191 6.33 13.07 -9.24
C ASP A 191 5.65 11.75 -8.84
N ASN A 192 5.09 11.67 -7.63
CA ASN A 192 4.34 10.52 -7.12
C ASN A 192 2.81 10.76 -7.17
N ARG A 193 2.35 11.51 -8.14
CA ARG A 193 0.94 11.72 -8.40
C ARG A 193 0.43 10.76 -9.48
N LEU A 194 -0.40 9.80 -9.09
CA LEU A 194 -1.06 8.88 -10.01
C LEU A 194 -2.24 9.57 -10.70
N SER A 195 -2.35 9.35 -12.01
CA SER A 195 -3.42 9.96 -12.83
C SER A 195 -4.75 9.19 -12.79
N ILE A 196 -4.82 8.12 -12.01
CA ILE A 196 -5.96 7.22 -11.85
C ILE A 196 -6.43 7.20 -10.41
N ALA A 197 -7.63 6.67 -10.15
CA ALA A 197 -8.11 6.38 -8.80
C ALA A 197 -7.57 5.03 -8.31
N ILE A 198 -7.17 4.98 -7.04
CA ILE A 198 -6.71 3.75 -6.36
C ILE A 198 -7.70 3.43 -5.23
N PRO A 199 -8.81 2.75 -5.50
CA PRO A 199 -9.81 2.38 -4.50
C PRO A 199 -9.35 1.16 -3.69
N ALA A 200 -8.26 1.31 -2.95
CA ALA A 200 -7.67 0.29 -2.07
C ALA A 200 -7.05 0.93 -0.83
N GLY A 201 -6.79 0.14 0.20
CA GLY A 201 -6.18 0.62 1.44
C GLY A 201 -7.10 1.42 2.33
N GLU A 202 -6.56 2.34 3.10
CA GLU A 202 -7.30 3.17 4.05
C GLU A 202 -8.13 4.25 3.36
N LYS A 203 -9.34 4.44 3.87
CA LYS A 203 -10.24 5.55 3.55
C LYS A 203 -10.08 6.67 4.58
N THR A 204 -10.69 7.82 4.32
CA THR A 204 -10.71 8.94 5.27
C THR A 204 -11.35 8.49 6.60
N TYR A 205 -10.72 8.86 7.70
CA TYR A 205 -11.26 8.66 9.05
C TYR A 205 -12.16 9.84 9.41
N GLU A 206 -13.46 9.58 9.62
CA GLU A 206 -14.46 10.61 9.89
C GLU A 206 -14.47 11.13 11.35
N GLY A 207 -13.72 10.49 12.24
CA GLY A 207 -13.67 10.82 13.67
C GLY A 207 -12.55 11.79 14.08
N ALA A 208 -11.82 12.38 13.12
CA ALA A 208 -10.65 13.22 13.38
C ALA A 208 -10.96 14.73 13.52
N HIS A 209 -12.22 15.13 13.52
CA HIS A 209 -12.64 16.54 13.60
C HIS A 209 -13.72 16.74 14.66
#